data_f2554aa9a92570dc74ed95475c04ba05
#
_entry.id   f2554aa9a92570dc74ed95475c04ba05
#
_cell.length_a   1.000
_cell.length_b   1.000
_cell.length_c   1.000
_cell.angle_alpha   90.00
_cell.angle_beta   90.00
_cell.angle_gamma   90.00
#
_symmetry.space_group_name_H-M   'P 1'
#
loop_
_entity.id
_entity.type
_entity.pdbx_description
1 polymer ?
#
loop_
_entity_poly.entity_id
_entity_poly.type
_entity_poly.pdbx_seq_one_letter_code
_entity_poly.pdbx_strand_id
1 'polypeptide(L)'
;MIDIDSQSGFCFGVTRAIQRAEEELQNGELYCLGDIVHNGEEVSRLANLGLITIDHDQLRNLHNAKVLLRAHGEPPATYQLCKQNGIQLFDASCPVVLGLQKRIRAAFSAHPGAQIVIFGKPGHAEVVGLVGQTDGTAIVIERPEQIDAIDFQRDIFLFSQTTKSTDEFNQLVENIRFRLDELHAQVQFEYHNTICKNVANRVENLRKFAVEHDIVIFVGGLKSSNAKVLFGHCREVNVGTLFVSTLEELTPEWFERLRQLAGKPLSECNIGICGATSTPQWLMEQVAQRIENEC
;
A
#
# COMPACT_ATOMS: atom_id res chain seq x y z
N MET A 1 -0.06 13.35 27.74
CA MET A 1 0.88 13.83 26.70
C MET A 1 0.51 13.20 25.38
N ILE A 2 0.53 13.98 24.28
CA ILE A 2 0.29 13.44 22.93
C ILE A 2 1.61 13.41 22.18
N ASP A 3 1.95 12.27 21.59
CA ASP A 3 3.16 12.06 20.80
C ASP A 3 2.81 11.56 19.40
N ILE A 4 3.37 12.17 18.38
CA ILE A 4 3.18 11.75 16.98
C ILE A 4 4.45 11.02 16.53
N ASP A 5 4.32 9.77 16.10
CA ASP A 5 5.44 8.99 15.60
C ASP A 5 6.10 9.69 14.39
N SER A 6 7.33 10.17 14.62
CA SER A 6 8.10 10.90 13.61
C SER A 6 8.46 10.08 12.37
N GLN A 7 8.34 8.76 12.45
CA GLN A 7 8.56 7.86 11.33
C GLN A 7 7.27 7.53 10.58
N SER A 8 6.09 7.90 11.12
CA SER A 8 4.81 7.79 10.43
C SER A 8 4.66 8.82 9.33
N GLY A 9 3.78 8.55 8.37
CA GLY A 9 3.55 9.44 7.25
C GLY A 9 3.97 8.82 5.91
N PHE A 10 3.88 9.63 4.86
CA PHE A 10 4.15 9.20 3.50
C PHE A 10 5.56 8.62 3.35
N CYS A 11 5.65 7.47 2.68
CA CYS A 11 6.94 6.97 2.22
C CYS A 11 7.44 7.81 1.03
N PHE A 12 8.73 7.73 0.75
CA PHE A 12 9.38 8.46 -0.36
C PHE A 12 8.62 8.35 -1.69
N GLY A 13 8.12 7.15 -2.04
CA GLY A 13 7.38 6.95 -3.29
C GLY A 13 6.07 7.75 -3.35
N VAL A 14 5.33 7.79 -2.23
CA VAL A 14 4.08 8.55 -2.12
C VAL A 14 4.36 10.06 -2.10
N THR A 15 5.31 10.50 -1.29
CA THR A 15 5.71 11.93 -1.23
C THR A 15 6.05 12.45 -2.61
N ARG A 16 6.87 11.72 -3.38
CA ARG A 16 7.26 12.10 -4.74
C ARG A 16 6.05 12.20 -5.68
N ALA A 17 5.08 11.28 -5.57
CA ALA A 17 3.89 11.32 -6.42
C ALA A 17 3.00 12.53 -6.12
N ILE A 18 2.83 12.86 -4.83
CA ILE A 18 2.05 14.01 -4.39
C ILE A 18 2.73 15.31 -4.80
N GLN A 19 4.03 15.47 -4.55
CA GLN A 19 4.79 16.65 -4.97
C GLN A 19 4.69 16.87 -6.48
N ARG A 20 4.82 15.78 -7.26
CA ARG A 20 4.67 15.87 -8.72
C ARG A 20 3.27 16.32 -9.14
N ALA A 21 2.22 15.82 -8.46
CA ALA A 21 0.86 16.26 -8.73
C ALA A 21 0.68 17.75 -8.45
N GLU A 22 1.16 18.23 -7.29
CA GLU A 22 1.06 19.63 -6.90
C GLU A 22 1.83 20.56 -7.86
N GLU A 23 3.03 20.17 -8.30
CA GLU A 23 3.82 20.91 -9.30
C GLU A 23 3.07 21.03 -10.64
N GLU A 24 2.51 19.94 -11.14
CA GLU A 24 1.83 19.93 -12.44
C GLU A 24 0.47 20.62 -12.41
N LEU A 25 -0.22 20.63 -11.27
CA LEU A 25 -1.47 21.38 -11.08
C LEU A 25 -1.28 22.89 -11.19
N GLN A 26 -0.09 23.42 -10.88
CA GLN A 26 0.23 24.83 -11.09
C GLN A 26 0.26 25.20 -12.58
N ASN A 27 0.44 24.23 -13.45
CA ASN A 27 0.59 24.38 -14.90
C ASN A 27 -0.67 23.99 -15.68
N GLY A 28 -1.83 23.91 -15.02
CA GLY A 28 -3.12 23.61 -15.63
C GLY A 28 -3.70 22.25 -15.24
N GLU A 29 -4.69 21.80 -16.00
CA GLU A 29 -5.44 20.58 -15.72
C GLU A 29 -4.53 19.33 -15.70
N LEU A 30 -4.73 18.47 -14.69
CA LEU A 30 -4.00 17.23 -14.51
C LEU A 30 -4.97 16.09 -14.14
N TYR A 31 -4.90 15.02 -14.87
CA TYR A 31 -5.59 13.76 -14.56
C TYR A 31 -4.67 12.81 -13.80
N CYS A 32 -5.22 12.03 -12.86
CA CYS A 32 -4.49 10.97 -12.17
C CYS A 32 -5.17 9.64 -12.43
N LEU A 33 -4.43 8.65 -12.89
CA LEU A 33 -4.98 7.32 -13.14
C LEU A 33 -5.15 6.55 -11.83
N GLY A 34 -6.40 6.54 -11.34
CA GLY A 34 -6.81 6.04 -10.02
C GLY A 34 -6.42 6.95 -8.86
N ASP A 35 -6.86 6.59 -7.66
CA ASP A 35 -6.54 7.36 -6.44
C ASP A 35 -5.02 7.48 -6.27
N ILE A 36 -4.48 8.68 -6.17
CA ILE A 36 -3.03 8.92 -6.06
C ILE A 36 -2.40 8.21 -4.86
N VAL A 37 -3.17 8.09 -3.80
CA VAL A 37 -2.83 7.37 -2.57
C VAL A 37 -4.09 6.75 -1.96
N HIS A 38 -3.94 5.67 -1.18
CA HIS A 38 -5.06 5.02 -0.51
C HIS A 38 -5.42 5.74 0.82
N ASN A 39 -5.68 7.04 0.72
CA ASN A 39 -6.16 7.88 1.82
C ASN A 39 -7.17 8.89 1.25
N GLY A 40 -8.43 8.81 1.70
CA GLY A 40 -9.54 9.63 1.16
C GLY A 40 -9.34 11.12 1.40
N GLU A 41 -8.84 11.51 2.58
CA GLU A 41 -8.60 12.90 2.94
C GLU A 41 -7.59 13.55 2.00
N GLU A 42 -6.49 12.85 1.70
CA GLU A 42 -5.48 13.35 0.78
C GLU A 42 -5.97 13.40 -0.67
N VAL A 43 -6.75 12.40 -1.09
CA VAL A 43 -7.40 12.42 -2.41
C VAL A 43 -8.35 13.62 -2.53
N SER A 44 -9.16 13.89 -1.49
CA SER A 44 -10.06 15.05 -1.45
C SER A 44 -9.28 16.37 -1.45
N ARG A 45 -8.20 16.46 -0.69
CA ARG A 45 -7.32 17.65 -0.68
C ARG A 45 -6.78 17.96 -2.07
N LEU A 46 -6.27 16.99 -2.77
CA LEU A 46 -5.73 17.15 -4.14
C LEU A 46 -6.83 17.42 -5.17
N ALA A 47 -8.01 16.82 -5.00
CA ALA A 47 -9.18 17.14 -5.84
C ALA A 47 -9.61 18.60 -5.69
N ASN A 48 -9.57 19.15 -4.47
CA ASN A 48 -9.83 20.57 -4.22
C ASN A 48 -8.76 21.49 -4.86
N LEU A 49 -7.56 20.97 -5.12
CA LEU A 49 -6.50 21.67 -5.88
C LEU A 49 -6.66 21.49 -7.40
N GLY A 50 -7.65 20.71 -7.85
CA GLY A 50 -7.94 20.52 -9.27
C GLY A 50 -7.47 19.18 -9.87
N LEU A 51 -6.94 18.24 -9.08
CA LEU A 51 -6.59 16.90 -9.56
C LEU A 51 -7.83 16.10 -9.91
N ILE A 52 -7.91 15.61 -11.14
CA ILE A 52 -9.04 14.82 -11.65
C ILE A 52 -8.66 13.36 -11.64
N THR A 53 -9.27 12.57 -10.73
CA THR A 53 -9.07 11.12 -10.73
C THR A 53 -9.88 10.47 -11.85
N ILE A 54 -9.22 9.65 -12.66
CA ILE A 54 -9.83 8.89 -13.77
C ILE A 54 -9.53 7.40 -13.63
N ASP A 55 -10.36 6.58 -14.25
CA ASP A 55 -10.15 5.14 -14.40
C ASP A 55 -9.54 4.79 -15.78
N HIS A 56 -9.28 3.50 -16.00
CA HIS A 56 -8.73 3.01 -17.28
C HIS A 56 -9.71 3.17 -18.46
N ASP A 57 -11.03 3.15 -18.22
CA ASP A 57 -12.01 3.33 -19.29
C ASP A 57 -12.06 4.79 -19.74
N GLN A 58 -11.98 5.72 -18.77
CA GLN A 58 -11.84 7.15 -19.06
C GLN A 58 -10.52 7.46 -19.76
N LEU A 59 -9.41 6.82 -19.34
CA LEU A 59 -8.11 6.99 -19.98
C LEU A 59 -8.13 6.59 -21.45
N ARG A 60 -8.88 5.54 -21.84
CA ARG A 60 -9.00 5.10 -23.26
C ARG A 60 -9.57 6.18 -24.17
N ASN A 61 -10.43 7.03 -23.61
CA ASN A 61 -11.12 8.09 -24.35
C ASN A 61 -10.43 9.46 -24.22
N LEU A 62 -9.36 9.55 -23.45
CA LEU A 62 -8.63 10.79 -23.20
C LEU A 62 -7.54 10.97 -24.27
N HIS A 63 -7.44 12.18 -24.83
CA HIS A 63 -6.45 12.53 -25.86
C HIS A 63 -5.79 13.86 -25.57
N ASN A 64 -4.49 13.98 -25.89
CA ASN A 64 -3.71 15.22 -25.77
C ASN A 64 -3.80 15.90 -24.40
N ALA A 65 -3.92 15.10 -23.33
CA ALA A 65 -4.07 15.57 -21.95
C ALA A 65 -2.82 15.24 -21.13
N LYS A 66 -2.74 15.86 -19.94
CA LYS A 66 -1.71 15.52 -18.94
C LYS A 66 -2.22 14.48 -18.00
N VAL A 67 -1.51 13.35 -17.85
CA VAL A 67 -1.87 12.25 -16.95
C VAL A 67 -0.71 11.91 -16.05
N LEU A 68 -0.97 11.84 -14.75
CA LEU A 68 -0.05 11.33 -13.73
C LEU A 68 -0.31 9.84 -13.49
N LEU A 69 0.75 9.04 -13.56
CA LEU A 69 0.75 7.68 -13.02
C LEU A 69 1.23 7.71 -11.57
N ARG A 70 0.45 7.13 -10.69
CA ARG A 70 0.71 7.07 -9.25
C ARG A 70 1.83 6.10 -8.88
N ALA A 71 2.24 6.10 -7.60
CA ALA A 71 3.37 5.31 -7.09
C ALA A 71 3.25 3.79 -7.29
N HIS A 72 2.07 3.26 -7.60
CA HIS A 72 1.79 1.81 -7.73
C HIS A 72 2.32 1.18 -9.01
N GLY A 73 2.71 1.99 -10.01
CA GLY A 73 3.11 1.50 -11.33
C GLY A 73 1.93 0.99 -12.17
N GLU A 74 2.14 0.88 -13.48
CA GLU A 74 1.12 0.47 -14.43
C GLU A 74 1.64 -0.65 -15.34
N PRO A 75 0.76 -1.44 -15.99
CA PRO A 75 1.17 -2.41 -16.97
C PRO A 75 1.70 -1.74 -18.25
N PRO A 76 2.54 -2.40 -19.07
CA PRO A 76 3.08 -1.85 -20.32
C PRO A 76 2.02 -1.33 -21.28
N ALA A 77 0.83 -1.95 -21.30
CA ALA A 77 -0.29 -1.55 -22.16
C ALA A 77 -0.78 -0.12 -21.87
N THR A 78 -0.73 0.32 -20.58
CA THR A 78 -1.11 1.69 -20.21
C THR A 78 -0.16 2.72 -20.83
N TYR A 79 1.14 2.46 -20.82
CA TYR A 79 2.13 3.35 -21.45
C TYR A 79 1.95 3.41 -22.99
N GLN A 80 1.65 2.27 -23.62
CA GLN A 80 1.38 2.22 -25.06
C GLN A 80 0.13 3.03 -25.42
N LEU A 81 -0.96 2.87 -24.66
CA LEU A 81 -2.19 3.61 -24.84
C LEU A 81 -1.96 5.13 -24.70
N CYS A 82 -1.27 5.56 -23.66
CA CYS A 82 -0.93 6.98 -23.46
C CYS A 82 -0.14 7.55 -24.66
N LYS A 83 0.82 6.78 -25.17
CA LYS A 83 1.59 7.18 -26.36
C LYS A 83 0.71 7.29 -27.61
N GLN A 84 -0.19 6.35 -27.84
CA GLN A 84 -1.12 6.36 -28.98
C GLN A 84 -2.08 7.55 -28.95
N ASN A 85 -2.55 7.91 -27.74
CA ASN A 85 -3.51 8.99 -27.55
C ASN A 85 -2.85 10.39 -27.41
N GLY A 86 -1.53 10.49 -27.60
CA GLY A 86 -0.81 11.78 -27.47
C GLY A 86 -0.82 12.35 -26.05
N ILE A 87 -0.98 11.50 -25.03
CA ILE A 87 -1.03 11.91 -23.63
C ILE A 87 0.38 12.28 -23.15
N GLN A 88 0.50 13.45 -22.53
CA GLN A 88 1.69 13.85 -21.80
C GLN A 88 1.70 13.13 -20.45
N LEU A 89 2.58 12.13 -20.33
CA LEU A 89 2.62 11.25 -19.17
C LEU A 89 3.63 11.71 -18.12
N PHE A 90 3.18 11.86 -16.88
CA PHE A 90 4.02 12.10 -15.71
C PHE A 90 4.07 10.81 -14.89
N ASP A 91 5.17 10.07 -15.01
CA ASP A 91 5.32 8.79 -14.30
C ASP A 91 5.92 9.01 -12.90
N ALA A 92 5.06 8.97 -11.88
CA ALA A 92 5.44 9.02 -10.48
C ALA A 92 5.54 7.63 -9.82
N SER A 93 5.62 6.56 -10.61
CA SER A 93 5.78 5.20 -10.10
C SER A 93 6.97 5.08 -9.17
N CYS A 94 6.79 4.37 -8.06
CA CYS A 94 7.85 4.15 -7.09
C CYS A 94 9.02 3.35 -7.71
N PRO A 95 10.28 3.78 -7.57
CA PRO A 95 11.42 3.04 -8.10
C PRO A 95 11.51 1.59 -7.62
N VAL A 96 11.05 1.30 -6.39
CA VAL A 96 10.99 -0.07 -5.85
C VAL A 96 10.01 -0.91 -6.66
N VAL A 97 8.81 -0.38 -6.96
CA VAL A 97 7.80 -1.05 -7.78
C VAL A 97 8.30 -1.24 -9.21
N LEU A 98 8.89 -0.22 -9.83
CA LEU A 98 9.48 -0.33 -11.17
C LEU A 98 10.62 -1.38 -11.22
N GLY A 99 11.43 -1.45 -10.15
CA GLY A 99 12.47 -2.49 -10.01
C GLY A 99 11.87 -3.90 -9.93
N LEU A 100 10.75 -4.07 -9.22
CA LEU A 100 10.02 -5.32 -9.13
C LEU A 100 9.39 -5.70 -10.48
N GLN A 101 8.74 -4.77 -11.16
CA GLN A 101 8.19 -4.98 -12.51
C GLN A 101 9.27 -5.47 -13.49
N LYS A 102 10.46 -4.85 -13.48
CA LYS A 102 11.60 -5.27 -14.32
C LYS A 102 12.06 -6.69 -13.99
N ARG A 103 12.13 -7.06 -12.70
CA ARG A 103 12.51 -8.42 -12.28
C ARG A 103 11.52 -9.46 -12.75
N ILE A 104 10.21 -9.20 -12.57
CA ILE A 104 9.14 -10.09 -13.04
C ILE A 104 9.22 -10.26 -14.55
N ARG A 105 9.35 -9.16 -15.31
CA ARG A 105 9.47 -9.22 -16.79
C ARG A 105 10.70 -10.02 -17.21
N ALA A 106 11.84 -9.84 -16.53
CA ALA A 106 13.07 -10.56 -16.83
C ALA A 106 12.91 -12.07 -16.57
N ALA A 107 12.34 -12.46 -15.41
CA ALA A 107 12.07 -13.86 -15.07
C ALA A 107 11.11 -14.50 -16.09
N PHE A 108 10.02 -13.83 -16.43
CA PHE A 108 9.05 -14.29 -17.42
C PHE A 108 9.67 -14.52 -18.80
N SER A 109 10.56 -13.60 -19.23
CA SER A 109 11.22 -13.70 -20.55
C SER A 109 12.33 -14.74 -20.57
N ALA A 110 13.04 -14.95 -19.46
CA ALA A 110 14.17 -15.88 -19.37
C ALA A 110 13.73 -17.35 -19.21
N HIS A 111 12.50 -17.59 -18.69
CA HIS A 111 12.01 -18.94 -18.38
C HIS A 111 10.66 -19.21 -19.10
N PRO A 112 10.68 -19.40 -20.44
CA PRO A 112 9.46 -19.73 -21.20
C PRO A 112 8.86 -21.04 -20.67
N GLY A 113 7.57 -21.00 -20.31
CA GLY A 113 6.87 -22.16 -19.78
C GLY A 113 6.85 -22.25 -18.24
N ALA A 114 7.67 -21.49 -17.51
CA ALA A 114 7.58 -21.38 -16.06
C ALA A 114 6.34 -20.57 -15.65
N GLN A 115 5.96 -20.69 -14.38
CA GLN A 115 4.88 -19.91 -13.78
C GLN A 115 5.47 -18.74 -13.00
N ILE A 116 4.93 -17.56 -13.22
CA ILE A 116 5.16 -16.42 -12.35
C ILE A 116 4.01 -16.38 -11.34
N VAL A 117 4.34 -16.47 -10.06
CA VAL A 117 3.38 -16.38 -8.96
C VAL A 117 3.60 -15.07 -8.22
N ILE A 118 2.53 -14.34 -7.99
CA ILE A 118 2.55 -13.04 -7.29
C ILE A 118 1.75 -13.16 -6.00
N PHE A 119 2.41 -13.10 -4.86
CA PHE A 119 1.76 -12.98 -3.57
C PHE A 119 1.26 -11.56 -3.38
N GLY A 120 -0.04 -11.34 -3.54
CA GLY A 120 -0.63 -10.01 -3.52
C GLY A 120 -2.15 -10.04 -3.54
N LYS A 121 -2.75 -8.86 -3.35
CA LYS A 121 -4.20 -8.72 -3.36
C LYS A 121 -4.70 -8.60 -4.81
N PRO A 122 -5.57 -9.52 -5.29
CA PRO A 122 -6.16 -9.42 -6.62
C PRO A 122 -6.85 -8.07 -6.82
N GLY A 123 -6.66 -7.46 -7.99
CA GLY A 123 -7.24 -6.15 -8.34
C GLY A 123 -6.57 -4.94 -7.69
N HIS A 124 -5.61 -5.12 -6.81
CA HIS A 124 -4.81 -4.00 -6.31
C HIS A 124 -3.97 -3.41 -7.45
N ALA A 125 -3.88 -2.07 -7.52
CA ALA A 125 -3.20 -1.38 -8.61
C ALA A 125 -1.77 -1.85 -8.87
N GLU A 126 -0.97 -2.03 -7.81
CA GLU A 126 0.38 -2.57 -7.93
C GLU A 126 0.36 -3.98 -8.55
N VAL A 127 -0.54 -4.85 -8.07
CA VAL A 127 -0.64 -6.24 -8.57
C VAL A 127 -1.07 -6.27 -10.04
N VAL A 128 -1.98 -5.39 -10.46
CA VAL A 128 -2.36 -5.23 -11.88
C VAL A 128 -1.13 -4.87 -12.71
N GLY A 129 -0.31 -3.92 -12.24
CA GLY A 129 0.94 -3.54 -12.89
C GLY A 129 1.96 -4.68 -12.97
N LEU A 130 2.04 -5.52 -11.92
CA LEU A 130 2.93 -6.71 -11.88
C LEU A 130 2.44 -7.81 -12.84
N VAL A 131 1.15 -8.15 -12.82
CA VAL A 131 0.54 -9.14 -13.73
C VAL A 131 0.72 -8.72 -15.18
N GLY A 132 0.63 -7.43 -15.49
CA GLY A 132 0.88 -6.89 -16.83
C GLY A 132 2.30 -7.13 -17.34
N GLN A 133 3.28 -7.42 -16.49
CA GLN A 133 4.65 -7.75 -16.88
C GLN A 133 4.77 -9.17 -17.47
N THR A 134 3.75 -10.00 -17.31
CA THR A 134 3.69 -11.40 -17.75
C THR A 134 2.62 -11.62 -18.81
N ASP A 135 2.24 -10.57 -19.54
CA ASP A 135 1.18 -10.58 -20.53
C ASP A 135 -0.16 -11.14 -19.97
N GLY A 136 -0.40 -10.93 -18.65
CA GLY A 136 -1.61 -11.34 -17.94
C GLY A 136 -1.61 -12.80 -17.44
N THR A 137 -0.51 -13.53 -17.56
CA THR A 137 -0.47 -14.99 -17.24
C THR A 137 -0.04 -15.30 -15.81
N ALA A 138 0.42 -14.30 -15.03
CA ALA A 138 0.84 -14.53 -13.65
C ALA A 138 -0.33 -15.00 -12.78
N ILE A 139 -0.03 -15.95 -11.89
CA ILE A 139 -0.95 -16.46 -10.87
C ILE A 139 -0.89 -15.53 -9.66
N VAL A 140 -2.03 -15.01 -9.22
CA VAL A 140 -2.09 -14.15 -8.03
C VAL A 140 -2.62 -14.95 -6.84
N ILE A 141 -1.86 -14.96 -5.75
CA ILE A 141 -2.20 -15.62 -4.49
C ILE A 141 -2.33 -14.55 -3.41
N GLU A 142 -3.48 -14.47 -2.75
CA GLU A 142 -3.72 -13.46 -1.70
C GLU A 142 -3.36 -13.98 -0.31
N ARG A 143 -3.57 -15.26 -0.05
CA ARG A 143 -3.32 -15.91 1.26
C ARG A 143 -2.43 -17.13 1.09
N PRO A 144 -1.55 -17.44 2.08
CA PRO A 144 -0.58 -18.54 2.00
C PRO A 144 -1.18 -19.92 1.74
N GLU A 145 -2.46 -20.14 2.08
CA GLU A 145 -3.15 -21.42 1.92
C GLU A 145 -3.64 -21.66 0.49
N GLN A 146 -3.69 -20.62 -0.37
CA GLN A 146 -4.28 -20.67 -1.72
C GLN A 146 -3.31 -21.24 -2.76
N ILE A 147 -2.54 -22.28 -2.42
CA ILE A 147 -1.53 -22.85 -3.32
C ILE A 147 -2.10 -23.77 -4.40
N ASP A 148 -3.39 -24.12 -4.34
CA ASP A 148 -4.03 -25.00 -5.32
C ASP A 148 -4.10 -24.42 -6.74
N ALA A 149 -3.90 -23.08 -6.87
CA ALA A 149 -3.81 -22.42 -8.16
C ALA A 149 -2.47 -22.66 -8.88
N ILE A 150 -1.46 -23.17 -8.17
CA ILE A 150 -0.11 -23.44 -8.70
C ILE A 150 -0.10 -24.83 -9.34
N ASP A 151 0.46 -24.92 -10.55
CA ASP A 151 0.78 -26.19 -11.20
C ASP A 151 2.17 -26.66 -10.76
N PHE A 152 2.22 -27.65 -9.87
CA PHE A 152 3.46 -28.20 -9.32
C PHE A 152 4.25 -29.09 -10.29
N GLN A 153 3.87 -29.15 -11.55
CA GLN A 153 4.63 -29.82 -12.61
C GLN A 153 5.44 -28.85 -13.47
N ARG A 154 5.39 -27.54 -13.16
CA ARG A 154 6.08 -26.49 -13.90
C ARG A 154 6.96 -25.67 -12.94
N ASP A 155 8.06 -25.15 -13.44
CA ASP A 155 8.94 -24.25 -12.67
C ASP A 155 8.16 -23.06 -12.12
N ILE A 156 8.48 -22.65 -10.90
CA ILE A 156 7.77 -21.65 -10.13
C ILE A 156 8.70 -20.50 -9.76
N PHE A 157 8.35 -19.28 -10.14
CA PHE A 157 9.04 -18.05 -9.72
C PHE A 157 8.08 -17.20 -8.90
N LEU A 158 8.30 -17.11 -7.59
CA LEU A 158 7.44 -16.40 -6.65
C LEU A 158 7.99 -15.01 -6.33
N PHE A 159 7.13 -14.01 -6.45
CA PHE A 159 7.35 -12.62 -6.06
C PHE A 159 6.27 -12.15 -5.10
N SER A 160 6.50 -11.06 -4.37
CA SER A 160 5.51 -10.47 -3.48
C SER A 160 5.18 -9.04 -3.88
N GLN A 161 3.91 -8.65 -3.73
CA GLN A 161 3.50 -7.26 -3.66
C GLN A 161 4.29 -6.56 -2.54
N THR A 162 4.71 -5.32 -2.76
CA THR A 162 5.63 -4.60 -1.87
C THR A 162 5.08 -4.33 -0.47
N THR A 163 3.76 -4.42 -0.28
CA THR A 163 3.05 -4.11 0.97
C THR A 163 2.44 -5.32 1.68
N LYS A 164 2.82 -6.53 1.29
CA LYS A 164 2.41 -7.77 1.98
C LYS A 164 3.22 -8.00 3.27
N SER A 165 2.73 -8.91 4.11
CA SER A 165 3.43 -9.37 5.32
C SER A 165 4.59 -10.29 4.97
N THR A 166 5.75 -10.08 5.60
CA THR A 166 6.92 -10.97 5.47
C THR A 166 6.63 -12.36 6.04
N ASP A 167 5.89 -12.43 7.15
CA ASP A 167 5.54 -13.70 7.80
C ASP A 167 4.62 -14.53 6.93
N GLU A 168 3.57 -13.90 6.34
CA GLU A 168 2.69 -14.57 5.39
C GLU A 168 3.44 -15.02 4.12
N PHE A 169 4.41 -14.22 3.64
CA PHE A 169 5.23 -14.60 2.50
C PHE A 169 6.10 -15.84 2.81
N ASN A 170 6.73 -15.87 3.99
CA ASN A 170 7.50 -17.03 4.44
C ASN A 170 6.61 -18.27 4.60
N GLN A 171 5.41 -18.11 5.16
CA GLN A 171 4.43 -19.18 5.25
C GLN A 171 4.05 -19.74 3.87
N LEU A 172 3.83 -18.87 2.88
CA LEU A 172 3.56 -19.31 1.51
C LEU A 172 4.73 -20.09 0.91
N VAL A 173 5.97 -19.64 1.13
CA VAL A 173 7.18 -20.34 0.68
C VAL A 173 7.24 -21.75 1.27
N GLU A 174 7.00 -21.89 2.58
CA GLU A 174 6.99 -23.21 3.25
C GLU A 174 5.85 -24.10 2.75
N ASN A 175 4.65 -23.55 2.53
CA ASN A 175 3.52 -24.33 1.98
C ASN A 175 3.83 -24.86 0.56
N ILE A 176 4.47 -24.05 -0.28
CA ILE A 176 4.89 -24.48 -1.63
C ILE A 176 5.96 -25.56 -1.53
N ARG A 177 6.97 -25.40 -0.68
CA ARG A 177 8.03 -26.41 -0.47
C ARG A 177 7.45 -27.74 0.00
N PHE A 178 6.61 -27.69 1.02
CA PHE A 178 5.94 -28.89 1.55
C PHE A 178 5.17 -29.63 0.44
N ARG A 179 4.44 -28.89 -0.40
CA ARG A 179 3.68 -29.50 -1.50
C ARG A 179 4.57 -30.09 -2.59
N LEU A 180 5.69 -29.45 -2.92
CA LEU A 180 6.68 -29.99 -3.84
C LEU A 180 7.29 -31.30 -3.33
N ASP A 181 7.61 -31.35 -2.04
CA ASP A 181 8.16 -32.55 -1.38
C ASP A 181 7.14 -33.70 -1.36
N GLU A 182 5.87 -33.44 -1.01
CA GLU A 182 4.80 -34.43 -1.07
C GLU A 182 4.63 -35.05 -2.46
N LEU A 183 4.73 -34.23 -3.49
CA LEU A 183 4.56 -34.65 -4.88
C LEU A 183 5.85 -35.23 -5.49
N HIS A 184 6.97 -35.20 -4.78
CA HIS A 184 8.30 -35.55 -5.30
C HIS A 184 8.60 -34.79 -6.61
N ALA A 185 8.14 -33.54 -6.72
CA ALA A 185 8.22 -32.76 -7.94
C ALA A 185 9.67 -32.37 -8.26
N GLN A 186 10.07 -32.56 -9.54
CA GLN A 186 11.40 -32.21 -10.03
C GLN A 186 11.35 -30.91 -10.83
N VAL A 187 10.90 -29.82 -10.17
CA VAL A 187 10.75 -28.49 -10.76
C VAL A 187 11.64 -27.48 -10.04
N GLN A 188 12.04 -26.43 -10.73
CA GLN A 188 12.74 -25.32 -10.10
C GLN A 188 11.73 -24.47 -9.31
N PHE A 189 12.04 -24.22 -8.04
CA PHE A 189 11.29 -23.25 -7.22
C PHE A 189 12.25 -22.14 -6.79
N GLU A 190 12.02 -20.95 -7.32
CA GLU A 190 12.74 -19.74 -6.96
C GLU A 190 11.77 -18.71 -6.37
N TYR A 191 12.16 -18.08 -5.27
CA TYR A 191 11.32 -17.09 -4.61
C TYR A 191 12.13 -15.84 -4.24
N HIS A 192 11.49 -14.70 -4.40
CA HIS A 192 12.08 -13.39 -4.14
C HIS A 192 11.21 -12.65 -3.14
N ASN A 193 11.73 -12.40 -1.94
CA ASN A 193 11.08 -11.49 -1.02
C ASN A 193 11.24 -10.05 -1.55
N THR A 194 10.19 -9.57 -2.21
CA THR A 194 10.13 -8.24 -2.82
C THR A 194 9.32 -7.25 -2.00
N ILE A 195 9.00 -7.58 -0.76
CA ILE A 195 8.37 -6.68 0.21
C ILE A 195 9.30 -5.47 0.45
N CYS A 196 8.72 -4.28 0.43
CA CYS A 196 9.49 -3.06 0.60
C CYS A 196 10.10 -2.98 2.01
N LYS A 197 11.42 -2.77 2.09
CA LYS A 197 12.12 -2.65 3.39
C LYS A 197 11.54 -1.54 4.27
N ASN A 198 11.09 -0.43 3.68
CA ASN A 198 10.43 0.63 4.44
C ASN A 198 9.11 0.17 5.07
N VAL A 199 8.38 -0.73 4.41
CA VAL A 199 7.16 -1.33 4.98
C VAL A 199 7.52 -2.33 6.09
N ALA A 200 8.48 -3.22 5.84
CA ALA A 200 8.91 -4.22 6.82
C ALA A 200 9.48 -3.57 8.10
N ASN A 201 10.38 -2.59 7.96
CA ASN A 201 10.96 -1.88 9.11
C ASN A 201 9.91 -1.08 9.90
N ARG A 202 8.86 -0.61 9.20
CA ARG A 202 7.76 0.13 9.84
C ARG A 202 7.02 -0.72 10.87
N VAL A 203 6.85 -2.00 10.62
CA VAL A 203 6.17 -2.92 11.55
C VAL A 203 6.87 -2.93 12.91
N GLU A 204 8.20 -3.15 12.91
CA GLU A 204 8.97 -3.20 14.15
C GLU A 204 8.95 -1.87 14.92
N ASN A 205 9.13 -0.75 14.20
CA ASN A 205 9.13 0.58 14.80
C ASN A 205 7.76 0.93 15.40
N LEU A 206 6.67 0.63 14.70
CA LEU A 206 5.32 0.88 15.19
C LEU A 206 4.94 -0.02 16.38
N ARG A 207 5.41 -1.27 16.43
CA ARG A 207 5.21 -2.13 17.60
C ARG A 207 5.90 -1.54 18.84
N LYS A 208 7.14 -1.06 18.70
CA LYS A 208 7.87 -0.37 19.79
C LYS A 208 7.11 0.87 20.24
N PHE A 209 6.74 1.73 19.30
CA PHE A 209 5.96 2.93 19.58
C PHE A 209 4.65 2.60 20.29
N ALA A 210 3.92 1.59 19.84
CA ALA A 210 2.64 1.20 20.44
C ALA A 210 2.78 0.68 21.87
N VAL A 211 3.89 0.01 22.22
CA VAL A 211 4.14 -0.48 23.59
C VAL A 211 4.45 0.67 24.56
N GLU A 212 5.02 1.77 24.06
CA GLU A 212 5.44 2.91 24.89
C GLU A 212 4.28 3.84 25.30
N HIS A 213 3.06 3.61 24.75
CA HIS A 213 1.91 4.49 24.96
C HIS A 213 0.76 3.75 25.66
N ASP A 214 -0.01 4.47 26.49
CA ASP A 214 -1.22 3.95 27.13
C ASP A 214 -2.30 3.63 26.07
N ILE A 215 -2.46 4.52 25.09
CA ILE A 215 -3.39 4.43 23.98
C ILE A 215 -2.68 4.80 22.69
N VAL A 216 -3.03 4.15 21.60
CA VAL A 216 -2.53 4.47 20.26
C VAL A 216 -3.67 4.81 19.33
N ILE A 217 -3.56 5.96 18.65
CA ILE A 217 -4.48 6.34 17.58
C ILE A 217 -3.76 6.10 16.26
N PHE A 218 -4.20 5.07 15.55
CA PHE A 218 -3.66 4.72 14.25
C PHE A 218 -4.46 5.43 13.15
N VAL A 219 -3.85 6.39 12.46
CA VAL A 219 -4.46 7.14 11.39
C VAL A 219 -4.19 6.48 10.04
N GLY A 220 -5.25 6.20 9.24
CA GLY A 220 -5.04 5.52 7.96
C GLY A 220 -6.28 5.42 7.09
N GLY A 221 -6.07 5.27 5.78
CA GLY A 221 -7.16 5.09 4.83
C GLY A 221 -7.77 3.68 4.87
N LEU A 222 -9.09 3.58 4.86
CA LEU A 222 -9.84 2.31 4.88
C LEU A 222 -9.52 1.38 3.69
N LYS A 223 -9.14 1.94 2.55
CA LYS A 223 -8.76 1.19 1.33
C LYS A 223 -7.29 0.73 1.35
N SER A 224 -6.46 1.23 2.27
CA SER A 224 -5.03 0.92 2.34
C SER A 224 -4.78 -0.47 2.93
N SER A 225 -4.24 -1.38 2.12
CA SER A 225 -3.81 -2.71 2.60
C SER A 225 -2.69 -2.58 3.62
N ASN A 226 -1.73 -1.66 3.39
CA ASN A 226 -0.64 -1.38 4.32
C ASN A 226 -1.14 -0.85 5.67
N ALA A 227 -2.14 0.06 5.68
CA ALA A 227 -2.72 0.57 6.92
C ALA A 227 -3.35 -0.55 7.75
N LYS A 228 -4.07 -1.48 7.11
CA LYS A 228 -4.69 -2.62 7.82
C LYS A 228 -3.66 -3.54 8.47
N VAL A 229 -2.58 -3.86 7.76
CA VAL A 229 -1.48 -4.69 8.29
C VAL A 229 -0.81 -4.00 9.47
N LEU A 230 -0.41 -2.74 9.33
CA LEU A 230 0.28 -1.99 10.38
C LEU A 230 -0.59 -1.76 11.61
N PHE A 231 -1.88 -1.43 11.41
CA PHE A 231 -2.86 -1.33 12.51
C PHE A 231 -2.97 -2.65 13.28
N GLY A 232 -3.03 -3.79 12.58
CA GLY A 232 -3.06 -5.11 13.19
C GLY A 232 -1.88 -5.33 14.12
N HIS A 233 -0.67 -5.02 13.66
CA HIS A 233 0.55 -5.14 14.48
C HIS A 233 0.60 -4.20 15.69
N CYS A 234 0.09 -2.97 15.57
CA CYS A 234 -0.05 -2.10 16.74
C CYS A 234 -1.03 -2.69 17.76
N ARG A 235 -2.18 -3.21 17.29
CA ARG A 235 -3.21 -3.76 18.15
C ARG A 235 -2.83 -5.08 18.83
N GLU A 236 -1.95 -5.87 18.23
CA GLU A 236 -1.38 -7.09 18.84
C GLU A 236 -0.61 -6.79 20.13
N VAL A 237 0.09 -5.65 20.17
CA VAL A 237 0.94 -5.27 21.32
C VAL A 237 0.30 -4.24 22.22
N ASN A 238 -0.70 -3.49 21.74
CA ASN A 238 -1.47 -2.52 22.52
C ASN A 238 -2.96 -2.61 22.14
N VAL A 239 -3.75 -3.27 22.98
CA VAL A 239 -5.20 -3.44 22.79
C VAL A 239 -5.97 -2.12 22.81
N GLY A 240 -5.39 -1.05 23.38
CA GLY A 240 -5.90 0.32 23.36
C GLY A 240 -5.69 1.04 22.03
N THR A 241 -5.32 0.33 20.95
CA THR A 241 -5.16 0.92 19.62
C THR A 241 -6.50 1.13 18.93
N LEU A 242 -6.81 2.37 18.56
CA LEU A 242 -8.00 2.78 17.80
C LEU A 242 -7.60 3.19 16.39
N PHE A 243 -8.45 2.84 15.41
CA PHE A 243 -8.27 3.27 14.00
C PHE A 243 -9.13 4.51 13.73
N VAL A 244 -8.53 5.49 13.04
CA VAL A 244 -9.20 6.71 12.57
C VAL A 244 -8.87 6.91 11.10
N SER A 245 -9.90 7.11 10.28
CA SER A 245 -9.72 7.37 8.84
C SER A 245 -9.92 8.84 8.49
N THR A 246 -10.85 9.50 9.14
CA THR A 246 -11.21 10.91 8.91
C THR A 246 -11.42 11.65 10.23
N LEU A 247 -11.38 12.98 10.21
CA LEU A 247 -11.64 13.80 11.39
C LEU A 247 -13.11 13.73 11.85
N GLU A 248 -14.04 13.49 10.94
CA GLU A 248 -15.47 13.38 11.23
C GLU A 248 -15.79 12.16 12.12
N GLU A 249 -14.90 11.16 12.14
CA GLU A 249 -15.03 10.01 13.05
C GLU A 249 -14.83 10.38 14.52
N LEU A 250 -14.15 11.51 14.81
CA LEU A 250 -13.87 11.99 16.17
C LEU A 250 -15.12 12.69 16.78
N THR A 251 -16.18 11.91 16.92
CA THR A 251 -17.45 12.35 17.52
C THR A 251 -17.40 12.33 19.05
N PRO A 252 -18.37 12.97 19.77
CA PRO A 252 -18.47 12.85 21.22
C PRO A 252 -18.50 11.39 21.71
N GLU A 253 -19.18 10.49 20.99
CA GLU A 253 -19.28 9.06 21.30
C GLU A 253 -17.92 8.37 21.14
N TRP A 254 -17.13 8.78 20.12
CA TRP A 254 -15.77 8.28 19.94
C TRP A 254 -14.87 8.68 21.11
N PHE A 255 -14.96 9.93 21.57
CA PHE A 255 -14.21 10.39 22.75
C PHE A 255 -14.66 9.70 24.04
N GLU A 256 -15.94 9.40 24.20
CA GLU A 256 -16.41 8.62 25.34
C GLU A 256 -15.81 7.21 25.34
N ARG A 257 -15.75 6.57 24.20
CA ARG A 257 -15.06 5.27 24.03
C ARG A 257 -13.56 5.38 24.33
N LEU A 258 -12.92 6.47 23.90
CA LEU A 258 -11.50 6.72 24.19
C LEU A 258 -11.27 6.82 25.72
N ARG A 259 -12.12 7.57 26.45
CA ARG A 259 -12.05 7.69 27.91
C ARG A 259 -12.25 6.35 28.64
N GLN A 260 -13.19 5.53 28.15
CA GLN A 260 -13.42 4.18 28.69
C GLN A 260 -12.22 3.27 28.50
N LEU A 261 -11.58 3.31 27.34
CA LEU A 261 -10.35 2.54 27.07
C LEU A 261 -9.17 3.03 27.90
N ALA A 262 -9.07 4.33 28.13
CA ALA A 262 -8.01 4.94 28.94
C ALA A 262 -8.05 4.47 30.39
N GLY A 263 -9.23 4.29 30.98
CA GLY A 263 -9.42 3.93 32.39
C GLY A 263 -8.92 4.98 33.39
N LYS A 264 -8.47 6.14 32.90
CA LYS A 264 -7.97 7.31 33.65
C LYS A 264 -8.25 8.59 32.84
N PRO A 265 -8.13 9.79 33.43
CA PRO A 265 -8.29 11.04 32.70
C PRO A 265 -7.36 11.11 31.49
N LEU A 266 -7.82 11.59 30.35
CA LEU A 266 -7.01 11.68 29.12
C LEU A 266 -5.79 12.58 29.32
N SER A 267 -5.90 13.63 30.16
CA SER A 267 -4.78 14.51 30.52
C SER A 267 -3.62 13.78 31.23
N GLU A 268 -3.88 12.61 31.82
CA GLU A 268 -2.88 11.75 32.48
C GLU A 268 -2.39 10.61 31.58
N CYS A 269 -2.96 10.48 30.36
CA CYS A 269 -2.57 9.44 29.42
C CYS A 269 -1.38 9.88 28.57
N ASN A 270 -0.53 8.90 28.25
CA ASN A 270 0.43 9.01 27.17
C ASN A 270 -0.25 8.44 25.89
N ILE A 271 -0.66 9.33 24.97
CA ILE A 271 -1.39 8.99 23.75
C ILE A 271 -0.44 9.06 22.57
N GLY A 272 -0.19 7.94 21.92
CA GLY A 272 0.59 7.86 20.69
C GLY A 272 -0.29 8.02 19.46
N ILE A 273 0.14 8.82 18.48
CA ILE A 273 -0.49 8.93 17.18
C ILE A 273 0.47 8.44 16.12
N CYS A 274 0.04 7.49 15.31
CA CYS A 274 0.87 6.93 14.25
C CYS A 274 0.03 6.68 12.99
N GLY A 275 0.69 6.28 11.89
CA GLY A 275 -0.03 6.08 10.64
C GLY A 275 0.73 5.23 9.64
N ALA A 276 0.05 4.90 8.55
CA ALA A 276 0.59 4.14 7.44
C ALA A 276 1.47 4.98 6.52
N THR A 277 2.16 4.32 5.59
CA THR A 277 2.95 4.98 4.53
C THR A 277 2.09 5.74 3.50
N SER A 278 0.76 5.68 3.63
CA SER A 278 -0.23 6.41 2.86
C SER A 278 -0.98 7.48 3.67
N THR A 279 -0.56 7.72 4.92
CA THR A 279 -1.18 8.71 5.81
C THR A 279 -0.42 10.04 5.73
N PRO A 280 -1.09 11.16 5.43
CA PRO A 280 -0.42 12.46 5.43
C PRO A 280 -0.11 12.92 6.86
N GLN A 281 1.02 13.61 7.02
CA GLN A 281 1.45 14.15 8.31
C GLN A 281 0.42 15.15 8.86
N TRP A 282 -0.11 16.02 8.00
CA TRP A 282 -1.10 17.04 8.39
C TRP A 282 -2.36 16.43 9.02
N LEU A 283 -2.79 15.23 8.56
CA LEU A 283 -3.97 14.57 9.12
C LEU A 283 -3.70 14.05 10.53
N MET A 284 -2.50 13.49 10.79
CA MET A 284 -2.09 13.08 12.14
C MET A 284 -2.01 14.27 13.08
N GLU A 285 -1.50 15.41 12.62
CA GLU A 285 -1.44 16.66 13.38
C GLU A 285 -2.83 17.21 13.72
N GLN A 286 -3.78 17.16 12.77
CA GLN A 286 -5.16 17.56 13.02
C GLN A 286 -5.88 16.62 13.99
N VAL A 287 -5.63 15.31 13.91
CA VAL A 287 -6.13 14.34 14.90
C VAL A 287 -5.55 14.64 16.29
N ALA A 288 -4.25 14.92 16.38
CA ALA A 288 -3.61 15.32 17.64
C ALA A 288 -4.28 16.57 18.24
N GLN A 289 -4.41 17.62 17.45
CA GLN A 289 -5.05 18.88 17.87
C GLN A 289 -6.49 18.67 18.33
N ARG A 290 -7.25 17.81 17.65
CA ARG A 290 -8.63 17.51 18.03
C ARG A 290 -8.69 16.79 19.39
N ILE A 291 -7.74 15.86 19.64
CA ILE A 291 -7.66 15.15 20.92
C ILE A 291 -7.20 16.09 22.05
N GLU A 292 -6.22 16.98 21.78
CA GLU A 292 -5.74 17.97 22.77
C GLU A 292 -6.88 18.88 23.27
N ASN A 293 -7.81 19.28 22.36
CA ASN A 293 -8.93 20.12 22.71
C ASN A 293 -9.99 19.41 23.59
N GLU A 294 -9.91 18.09 23.74
CA GLU A 294 -10.84 17.26 24.53
C GLU A 294 -10.20 16.74 25.85
N CYS A 295 -8.88 16.98 26.05
CA CYS A 295 -8.15 16.65 27.28
C CYS A 295 -8.23 17.76 28.29
#